data_3b77c1efc989b0bc98759ed7bb9fa466
#
_entry.id   3b77c1efc989b0bc98759ed7bb9fa466
#
_cell.length_a   1.000
_cell.length_b   1.000
_cell.length_c   1.000
_cell.angle_alpha   90.00
_cell.angle_beta   90.00
_cell.angle_gamma   90.00
#
_symmetry.space_group_name_H-M   'P 1'
#
loop_
_entity.id
_entity.type
_entity.pdbx_description
1 polymer ?
#
loop_
_entity_poly.entity_id
_entity_poly.type
_entity_poly.pdbx_seq_one_letter_code
_entity_poly.pdbx_strand_id
1 'polypeptide(L)'
;SYRHLLPEQHVLTADVLKAIDYETLALLAGLFLVIRGIERAGIIDDLSHIITGMGGGNLFLTYTIIVWASVLISAFVDNIPYTDTMLPVVGGVATALGVDQTVLCFGLLVGATLGGNLTPVGASANIAACGILRREGYEVSAGQFMRIGVPFTLAAVLTGYVLVWLFYAGL
;
A
#
# COMPACT_ATOMS: atom_id res chain seq x y z
N SER A 1 -25.05 40.77 -18.94
CA SER A 1 -25.81 40.10 -17.87
C SER A 1 -25.01 38.98 -17.19
N TYR A 2 -23.77 39.27 -16.68
CA TYR A 2 -22.88 38.29 -16.06
C TYR A 2 -22.82 38.39 -14.52
N ARG A 3 -23.70 39.16 -13.90
CA ARG A 3 -23.66 39.43 -12.44
C ARG A 3 -24.40 38.43 -11.56
N HIS A 4 -25.08 37.43 -12.11
CA HIS A 4 -25.85 36.43 -11.33
C HIS A 4 -25.08 35.12 -11.03
N LEU A 5 -23.83 34.96 -11.47
CA LEU A 5 -23.06 33.74 -11.28
C LEU A 5 -22.08 33.78 -10.09
N LEU A 6 -21.86 34.97 -9.48
CA LEU A 6 -20.83 35.12 -8.43
C LEU A 6 -21.22 34.61 -7.03
N PRO A 7 -22.50 34.60 -6.60
CA PRO A 7 -22.84 34.06 -5.27
C PRO A 7 -22.73 32.53 -5.20
N GLU A 8 -23.04 31.82 -6.27
CA GLU A 8 -22.99 30.35 -6.28
C GLU A 8 -21.53 29.81 -6.29
N GLN A 9 -20.59 30.50 -6.94
CA GLN A 9 -19.19 30.08 -6.96
C GLN A 9 -18.51 30.24 -5.59
N HIS A 10 -18.87 31.23 -4.81
CA HIS A 10 -18.34 31.41 -3.46
C HIS A 10 -18.91 30.39 -2.46
N VAL A 11 -20.15 30.02 -2.62
CA VAL A 11 -20.78 28.95 -1.82
C VAL A 11 -20.18 27.61 -2.15
N LEU A 12 -19.99 27.30 -3.44
CA LEU A 12 -19.35 26.06 -3.92
C LEU A 12 -17.89 25.92 -3.39
N THR A 13 -17.11 27.00 -3.38
CA THR A 13 -15.73 26.96 -2.84
C THR A 13 -15.71 26.77 -1.34
N ALA A 14 -16.59 27.41 -0.58
CA ALA A 14 -16.68 27.23 0.86
C ALA A 14 -17.15 25.82 1.25
N ASP A 15 -18.09 25.24 0.50
CA ASP A 15 -18.58 23.88 0.72
C ASP A 15 -17.52 22.84 0.33
N VAL A 16 -16.77 23.05 -0.74
CA VAL A 16 -15.63 22.21 -1.13
C VAL A 16 -14.54 22.25 -0.06
N LEU A 17 -14.20 23.44 0.47
CA LEU A 17 -13.20 23.55 1.54
C LEU A 17 -13.66 22.87 2.84
N LYS A 18 -14.95 22.91 3.16
CA LYS A 18 -15.51 22.19 4.32
C LYS A 18 -15.58 20.66 4.10
N ALA A 19 -15.64 20.21 2.85
CA ALA A 19 -15.64 18.79 2.49
C ALA A 19 -14.23 18.17 2.50
N ILE A 20 -13.17 18.99 2.62
CA ILE A 20 -11.79 18.49 2.73
C ILE A 20 -11.64 17.77 4.06
N ASP A 21 -11.16 16.55 3.99
CA ASP A 21 -10.80 15.75 5.15
C ASP A 21 -9.41 16.15 5.66
N TYR A 22 -9.40 17.23 6.48
CA TYR A 22 -8.17 17.74 7.09
C TYR A 22 -7.51 16.74 8.04
N GLU A 23 -8.28 15.84 8.64
CA GLU A 23 -7.79 14.82 9.55
C GLU A 23 -6.93 13.81 8.79
N THR A 24 -7.42 13.32 7.65
CA THR A 24 -6.64 12.44 6.76
C THR A 24 -5.40 13.15 6.21
N LEU A 25 -5.51 14.42 5.80
CA LEU A 25 -4.34 15.17 5.32
C LEU A 25 -3.27 15.36 6.41
N ALA A 26 -3.68 15.68 7.64
CA ALA A 26 -2.75 15.80 8.76
C ALA A 26 -2.09 14.48 9.11
N LEU A 27 -2.85 13.38 9.06
CA LEU A 27 -2.35 12.02 9.27
C LEU A 27 -1.30 11.65 8.22
N LEU A 28 -1.56 11.89 6.93
CA LEU A 28 -0.62 11.65 5.85
C LEU A 28 0.65 12.49 6.01
N ALA A 29 0.51 13.78 6.31
CA ALA A 29 1.66 14.66 6.54
C ALA A 29 2.52 14.19 7.72
N GLY A 30 1.90 13.78 8.83
CA GLY A 30 2.59 13.21 9.99
C GLY A 30 3.31 11.90 9.63
N LEU A 31 2.67 11.05 8.84
CA LEU A 31 3.25 9.81 8.35
C LEU A 31 4.52 10.04 7.51
N PHE A 32 4.48 10.97 6.55
CA PHE A 32 5.67 11.32 5.76
C PHE A 32 6.82 11.85 6.62
N LEU A 33 6.54 12.59 7.68
CA LEU A 33 7.56 13.02 8.63
C LEU A 33 8.20 11.83 9.36
N VAL A 34 7.40 10.85 9.79
CA VAL A 34 7.90 9.61 10.43
C VAL A 34 8.76 8.81 9.46
N ILE A 35 8.31 8.61 8.21
CA ILE A 35 9.07 7.90 7.17
C ILE A 35 10.42 8.56 6.95
N ARG A 36 10.47 9.89 6.84
CA ARG A 36 11.75 10.63 6.73
C ARG A 36 12.65 10.47 7.96
N GLY A 37 12.07 10.33 9.14
CA GLY A 37 12.82 10.00 10.37
C GLY A 37 13.46 8.61 10.31
N ILE A 38 12.70 7.61 9.88
CA ILE A 38 13.15 6.22 9.69
C ILE A 38 14.28 6.14 8.66
N GLU A 39 14.14 6.83 7.54
CA GLU A 39 15.16 6.92 6.49
C GLU A 39 16.47 7.50 7.03
N ARG A 40 16.41 8.63 7.75
CA ARG A 40 17.58 9.27 8.35
C ARG A 40 18.23 8.45 9.47
N ALA A 41 17.48 7.59 10.12
CA ALA A 41 18.00 6.69 11.16
C ALA A 41 18.77 5.48 10.59
N GLY A 42 18.85 5.31 9.27
CA GLY A 42 19.53 4.19 8.62
C GLY A 42 18.75 2.87 8.66
N ILE A 43 17.52 2.87 9.15
CA ILE A 43 16.69 1.66 9.27
C ILE A 43 16.37 1.07 7.90
N ILE A 44 16.27 1.91 6.87
CA ILE A 44 16.03 1.48 5.47
C ILE A 44 17.22 0.65 4.97
N ASP A 45 18.45 1.07 5.25
CA ASP A 45 19.65 0.35 4.86
C ASP A 45 19.73 -0.99 5.60
N ASP A 46 19.44 -1.02 6.90
CA ASP A 46 19.41 -2.25 7.70
C ASP A 46 18.39 -3.25 7.15
N LEU A 47 17.17 -2.80 6.83
CA LEU A 47 16.13 -3.64 6.22
C LEU A 47 16.55 -4.16 4.85
N SER A 48 17.19 -3.33 4.03
CA SER A 48 17.70 -3.72 2.70
C SER A 48 18.74 -4.83 2.84
N HIS A 49 19.67 -4.71 3.81
CA HIS A 49 20.68 -5.74 4.09
C HIS A 49 20.05 -7.05 4.59
N ILE A 50 19.03 -6.98 5.46
CA ILE A 50 18.32 -8.17 5.95
C ILE A 50 17.64 -8.89 4.79
N ILE A 51 16.88 -8.17 3.95
CA ILE A 51 16.16 -8.76 2.82
C ILE A 51 17.14 -9.37 1.81
N THR A 52 18.23 -8.67 1.48
CA THR A 52 19.27 -9.16 0.58
C THR A 52 19.93 -10.41 1.14
N GLY A 53 20.23 -10.42 2.45
CA GLY A 53 20.79 -11.58 3.15
C GLY A 53 19.86 -12.80 3.12
N MET A 54 18.56 -12.59 3.36
CA MET A 54 17.55 -13.66 3.27
C MET A 54 17.39 -14.20 1.84
N GLY A 55 17.54 -13.35 0.83
CA GLY A 55 17.48 -13.74 -0.57
C GLY A 55 18.74 -14.48 -1.07
N GLY A 56 19.83 -14.46 -0.30
CA GLY A 56 21.07 -15.15 -0.66
C GLY A 56 21.66 -14.73 -2.02
N GLY A 57 21.39 -13.51 -2.48
CA GLY A 57 21.80 -13.03 -3.81
C GLY A 57 20.93 -13.54 -4.97
N ASN A 58 19.87 -14.32 -4.69
CA ASN A 58 18.96 -14.83 -5.70
C ASN A 58 17.78 -13.88 -5.91
N LEU A 59 17.66 -13.31 -7.12
CA LEU A 59 16.60 -12.36 -7.46
C LEU A 59 15.21 -12.94 -7.25
N PHE A 60 14.95 -14.18 -7.67
CA PHE A 60 13.64 -14.83 -7.54
C PHE A 60 13.24 -15.02 -6.09
N LEU A 61 14.18 -15.47 -5.25
CA LEU A 61 13.92 -15.65 -3.82
C LEU A 61 13.66 -14.30 -3.14
N THR A 62 14.47 -13.29 -3.45
CA THR A 62 14.29 -11.91 -2.95
C THR A 62 12.93 -11.34 -3.37
N TYR A 63 12.57 -11.48 -4.64
CA TYR A 63 11.25 -11.08 -5.16
C TYR A 63 10.12 -11.78 -4.42
N THR A 64 10.23 -13.09 -4.23
CA THR A 64 9.23 -13.89 -3.50
C THR A 64 9.07 -13.41 -2.06
N ILE A 65 10.17 -13.15 -1.36
CA ILE A 65 10.16 -12.63 0.02
C ILE A 65 9.47 -11.26 0.05
N ILE A 66 9.82 -10.34 -0.85
CA ILE A 66 9.23 -9.00 -0.91
C ILE A 66 7.71 -9.09 -1.13
N VAL A 67 7.26 -9.88 -2.11
CA VAL A 67 5.82 -10.01 -2.41
C VAL A 67 5.06 -10.55 -1.21
N TRP A 68 5.46 -11.71 -0.69
CA TRP A 68 4.68 -12.39 0.36
C TRP A 68 4.80 -11.73 1.73
N ALA A 69 5.96 -11.17 2.07
CA ALA A 69 6.07 -10.35 3.28
C ALA A 69 5.18 -9.10 3.18
N SER A 70 5.13 -8.46 2.01
CA SER A 70 4.26 -7.31 1.77
C SER A 70 2.78 -7.68 1.89
N VAL A 71 2.35 -8.83 1.39
CA VAL A 71 0.98 -9.35 1.56
C VAL A 71 0.62 -9.48 3.04
N LEU A 72 1.50 -10.09 3.83
CA LEU A 72 1.24 -10.33 5.26
C LEU A 72 1.22 -9.03 6.07
N ILE A 73 2.16 -8.12 5.81
CA ILE A 73 2.25 -6.85 6.55
C ILE A 73 1.07 -5.95 6.17
N SER A 74 0.76 -5.82 4.88
CA SER A 74 -0.33 -4.99 4.39
C SER A 74 -1.72 -5.52 4.80
N ALA A 75 -1.83 -6.77 5.23
CA ALA A 75 -3.06 -7.27 5.84
C ALA A 75 -3.48 -6.50 7.10
N PHE A 76 -2.56 -5.80 7.77
CA PHE A 76 -2.77 -5.07 9.02
C PHE A 76 -2.33 -3.61 8.97
N VAL A 77 -1.50 -3.25 8.01
CA VAL A 77 -0.97 -1.89 7.80
C VAL A 77 -1.51 -1.37 6.47
N ASP A 78 -2.01 -0.14 6.47
CA ASP A 78 -2.51 0.48 5.23
C ASP A 78 -1.43 0.48 4.14
N ASN A 79 -1.82 0.13 2.93
CA ASN A 79 -0.92 -0.07 1.80
C ASN A 79 -0.15 1.18 1.38
N ILE A 80 -0.73 2.38 1.54
CA ILE A 80 -0.08 3.64 1.13
C ILE A 80 1.18 3.89 1.98
N PRO A 81 1.10 4.00 3.33
CA PRO A 81 2.28 4.23 4.16
C PRO A 81 3.30 3.09 4.06
N TYR A 82 2.82 1.86 3.96
CA TYR A 82 3.70 0.71 3.82
C TYR A 82 4.52 0.77 2.54
N THR A 83 3.86 1.01 1.40
CA THR A 83 4.53 1.08 0.09
C THR A 83 5.55 2.22 0.06
N ASP A 84 5.19 3.40 0.56
CA ASP A 84 6.06 4.57 0.57
C ASP A 84 7.33 4.34 1.43
N THR A 85 7.20 3.64 2.55
CA THR A 85 8.34 3.23 3.39
C THR A 85 9.21 2.18 2.73
N MET A 86 8.61 1.22 2.03
CA MET A 86 9.33 0.08 1.46
C MET A 86 9.97 0.35 0.10
N LEU A 87 9.52 1.36 -0.65
CA LEU A 87 10.11 1.69 -1.96
C LEU A 87 11.62 1.98 -1.88
N PRO A 88 12.12 2.83 -0.96
CA PRO A 88 13.56 3.04 -0.79
C PRO A 88 14.32 1.75 -0.38
N VAL A 89 13.70 0.91 0.47
CA VAL A 89 14.27 -0.39 0.88
C VAL A 89 14.46 -1.29 -0.34
N VAL A 90 13.44 -1.41 -1.17
CA VAL A 90 13.50 -2.22 -2.41
C VAL A 90 14.54 -1.67 -3.39
N GLY A 91 14.67 -0.34 -3.49
CA GLY A 91 15.74 0.30 -4.28
C GLY A 91 17.14 -0.06 -3.77
N GLY A 92 17.36 -0.07 -2.46
CA GLY A 92 18.59 -0.51 -1.82
C GLY A 92 18.91 -1.98 -2.10
N VAL A 93 17.88 -2.84 -1.99
CA VAL A 93 18.00 -4.28 -2.32
C VAL A 93 18.39 -4.49 -3.78
N ALA A 94 17.73 -3.80 -4.72
CA ALA A 94 18.06 -3.88 -6.15
C ALA A 94 19.49 -3.46 -6.43
N THR A 95 19.95 -2.37 -5.80
CA THR A 95 21.32 -1.89 -5.90
C THR A 95 22.31 -2.92 -5.36
N ALA A 96 22.05 -3.52 -4.20
CA ALA A 96 22.89 -4.54 -3.61
C ALA A 96 22.97 -5.83 -4.44
N LEU A 97 21.91 -6.18 -5.16
CA LEU A 97 21.87 -7.31 -6.09
C LEU A 97 22.47 -6.98 -7.47
N GLY A 98 22.68 -5.70 -7.79
CA GLY A 98 23.13 -5.26 -9.10
C GLY A 98 22.12 -5.48 -10.22
N VAL A 99 20.83 -5.37 -9.90
CA VAL A 99 19.71 -5.61 -10.84
C VAL A 99 18.85 -4.35 -10.98
N ASP A 100 18.03 -4.31 -12.05
CA ASP A 100 17.00 -3.29 -12.19
C ASP A 100 15.93 -3.46 -11.11
N GLN A 101 15.50 -2.34 -10.52
CA GLN A 101 14.54 -2.35 -9.42
C GLN A 101 13.10 -2.66 -9.85
N THR A 102 12.79 -2.63 -11.14
CA THR A 102 11.42 -2.67 -11.69
C THR A 102 10.66 -3.90 -11.21
N VAL A 103 11.25 -5.10 -11.32
CA VAL A 103 10.58 -6.35 -10.90
C VAL A 103 10.28 -6.36 -9.40
N LEU A 104 11.21 -5.86 -8.59
CA LEU A 104 11.06 -5.81 -7.13
C LEU A 104 10.02 -4.75 -6.71
N CYS A 105 10.00 -3.59 -7.37
CA CYS A 105 9.01 -2.54 -7.12
C CYS A 105 7.60 -3.01 -7.50
N PHE A 106 7.42 -3.64 -8.66
CA PHE A 106 6.12 -4.21 -9.03
C PHE A 106 5.70 -5.35 -8.09
N GLY A 107 6.65 -6.18 -7.64
CA GLY A 107 6.39 -7.18 -6.62
C GLY A 107 5.89 -6.57 -5.31
N LEU A 108 6.57 -5.53 -4.82
CA LEU A 108 6.12 -4.77 -3.65
C LEU A 108 4.70 -4.24 -3.84
N LEU A 109 4.41 -3.61 -4.99
CA LEU A 109 3.08 -3.05 -5.28
C LEU A 109 2.01 -4.13 -5.30
N VAL A 110 2.24 -5.28 -5.93
CA VAL A 110 1.32 -6.41 -5.92
C VAL A 110 1.05 -6.88 -4.50
N GLY A 111 2.11 -7.11 -3.71
CA GLY A 111 1.98 -7.57 -2.34
C GLY A 111 1.27 -6.57 -1.43
N ALA A 112 1.71 -5.32 -1.45
CA ALA A 112 1.17 -4.26 -0.60
C ALA A 112 -0.30 -3.93 -0.95
N THR A 113 -0.60 -3.73 -2.23
CA THR A 113 -1.94 -3.28 -2.65
C THR A 113 -2.99 -4.38 -2.49
N LEU A 114 -2.66 -5.60 -2.86
CA LEU A 114 -3.61 -6.71 -2.77
C LEU A 114 -3.69 -7.29 -1.36
N GLY A 115 -2.58 -7.30 -0.61
CA GLY A 115 -2.51 -7.80 0.76
C GLY A 115 -3.47 -7.09 1.71
N GLY A 116 -3.72 -5.81 1.53
CA GLY A 116 -4.69 -5.04 2.31
C GLY A 116 -6.11 -5.60 2.27
N ASN A 117 -6.46 -6.39 1.25
CA ASN A 117 -7.77 -7.02 1.14
C ASN A 117 -7.93 -8.31 1.95
N LEU A 118 -6.88 -8.80 2.61
CA LEU A 118 -6.97 -9.99 3.47
C LEU A 118 -7.85 -9.76 4.68
N THR A 119 -7.79 -8.55 5.28
CA THR A 119 -8.52 -8.22 6.50
C THR A 119 -9.36 -6.96 6.35
N PRO A 120 -10.40 -6.77 7.16
CA PRO A 120 -11.21 -5.55 7.11
C PRO A 120 -10.44 -4.29 7.56
N VAL A 121 -9.28 -4.44 8.18
CA VAL A 121 -8.46 -3.31 8.69
C VAL A 121 -7.21 -3.05 7.85
N GLY A 122 -6.89 -3.92 6.90
CA GLY A 122 -5.68 -3.83 6.06
C GLY A 122 -5.68 -2.66 5.05
N ALA A 123 -6.81 -2.02 4.83
CA ALA A 123 -6.92 -0.82 4.02
C ALA A 123 -7.99 0.11 4.56
N SER A 124 -7.74 1.43 4.52
CA SER A 124 -8.70 2.46 4.92
C SER A 124 -10.02 2.36 4.16
N ALA A 125 -9.99 1.98 2.88
CA ALA A 125 -11.19 1.73 2.08
C ALA A 125 -12.07 0.60 2.64
N ASN A 126 -11.48 -0.49 3.16
CA ASN A 126 -12.22 -1.60 3.76
C ASN A 126 -12.90 -1.15 5.07
N ILE A 127 -12.20 -0.36 5.89
CA ILE A 127 -12.74 0.20 7.13
C ILE A 127 -13.94 1.08 6.80
N ALA A 128 -13.81 1.97 5.82
CA ALA A 128 -14.88 2.84 5.36
C ALA A 128 -16.08 2.04 4.84
N ALA A 129 -15.86 1.03 3.99
CA ALA A 129 -16.90 0.17 3.45
C ALA A 129 -17.66 -0.58 4.55
N CYS A 130 -16.95 -1.18 5.51
CA CYS A 130 -17.56 -1.84 6.66
C CYS A 130 -18.33 -0.84 7.54
N GLY A 131 -17.83 0.38 7.69
CA GLY A 131 -18.50 1.47 8.41
C GLY A 131 -19.82 1.88 7.76
N ILE A 132 -19.85 2.00 6.43
CA ILE A 132 -21.07 2.31 5.66
C ILE A 132 -22.08 1.18 5.82
N LEU A 133 -21.68 -0.07 5.64
CA LEU A 133 -22.57 -1.23 5.80
C LEU A 133 -23.19 -1.28 7.20
N ARG A 134 -22.41 -0.98 8.24
CA ARG A 134 -22.92 -0.94 9.62
C ARG A 134 -23.98 0.15 9.81
N ARG A 135 -23.82 1.32 9.18
CA ARG A 135 -24.83 2.40 9.21
C ARG A 135 -26.14 1.99 8.54
N GLU A 136 -26.06 1.14 7.52
CA GLU A 136 -27.22 0.57 6.81
C GLU A 136 -27.82 -0.66 7.52
N GLY A 137 -27.33 -0.99 8.74
CA GLY A 137 -27.84 -2.10 9.55
C GLY A 137 -27.22 -3.48 9.24
N TYR A 138 -26.16 -3.53 8.44
CA TYR A 138 -25.45 -4.77 8.13
C TYR A 138 -24.19 -4.87 8.99
N GLU A 139 -24.11 -5.89 9.83
CA GLU A 139 -22.88 -6.20 10.58
C GLU A 139 -22.01 -7.19 9.80
N VAL A 140 -20.82 -6.75 9.42
CA VAL A 140 -19.81 -7.59 8.77
C VAL A 140 -18.75 -7.96 9.80
N SER A 141 -18.72 -9.22 10.22
CA SER A 141 -17.66 -9.73 11.09
C SER A 141 -16.35 -9.89 10.31
N ALA A 142 -15.20 -9.84 11.02
CA ALA A 142 -13.88 -10.07 10.41
C ALA A 142 -13.82 -11.43 9.69
N GLY A 143 -14.42 -12.48 10.28
CA GLY A 143 -14.47 -13.81 9.67
C GLY A 143 -15.27 -13.86 8.37
N GLN A 144 -16.39 -13.14 8.28
CA GLN A 144 -17.17 -13.03 7.05
C GLN A 144 -16.39 -12.29 5.96
N PHE A 145 -15.72 -11.19 6.32
CA PHE A 145 -14.87 -10.45 5.39
C PHE A 145 -13.74 -11.34 4.86
N MET A 146 -12.98 -11.98 5.75
CA MET A 146 -11.84 -12.83 5.40
C MET A 146 -12.25 -14.06 4.58
N ARG A 147 -13.45 -14.60 4.78
CA ARG A 147 -13.95 -15.74 3.99
C ARG A 147 -14.03 -15.44 2.50
N ILE A 148 -14.24 -14.17 2.13
CA ILE A 148 -14.25 -13.69 0.75
C ILE A 148 -12.88 -13.11 0.39
N GLY A 149 -12.33 -12.27 1.27
CA GLY A 149 -11.08 -11.54 1.05
C GLY A 149 -9.87 -12.45 0.86
N VAL A 150 -9.74 -13.52 1.66
CA VAL A 150 -8.57 -14.42 1.57
C VAL A 150 -8.48 -15.13 0.21
N PRO A 151 -9.49 -15.87 -0.27
CA PRO A 151 -9.38 -16.53 -1.56
C PRO A 151 -9.25 -15.55 -2.73
N PHE A 152 -9.93 -14.41 -2.67
CA PHE A 152 -9.78 -13.34 -3.66
C PHE A 152 -8.35 -12.81 -3.70
N THR A 153 -7.79 -12.45 -2.55
CA THR A 153 -6.43 -11.90 -2.44
C THR A 153 -5.39 -12.90 -2.89
N LEU A 154 -5.50 -14.17 -2.47
CA LEU A 154 -4.56 -15.21 -2.90
C LEU A 154 -4.58 -15.42 -4.42
N ALA A 155 -5.76 -15.48 -5.04
CA ALA A 155 -5.88 -15.60 -6.49
C ALA A 155 -5.27 -14.38 -7.21
N ALA A 156 -5.57 -13.17 -6.75
CA ALA A 156 -5.07 -11.93 -7.34
C ALA A 156 -3.55 -11.79 -7.17
N VAL A 157 -3.03 -12.07 -5.97
CA VAL A 157 -1.59 -12.01 -5.68
C VAL A 157 -0.82 -13.05 -6.50
N LEU A 158 -1.29 -14.30 -6.56
CA LEU A 158 -0.63 -15.34 -7.36
C LEU A 158 -0.59 -14.96 -8.84
N THR A 159 -1.69 -14.41 -9.37
CA THR A 159 -1.73 -13.93 -10.75
C THR A 159 -0.73 -12.80 -10.97
N GLY A 160 -0.75 -11.77 -10.12
CA GLY A 160 0.19 -10.64 -10.19
C GLY A 160 1.64 -11.08 -10.02
N TYR A 161 1.91 -11.96 -9.06
CA TYR A 161 3.23 -12.54 -8.80
C TYR A 161 3.81 -13.24 -10.03
N VAL A 162 3.02 -14.11 -10.68
CA VAL A 162 3.48 -14.82 -11.87
C VAL A 162 3.66 -13.87 -13.06
N LEU A 163 2.69 -12.98 -13.31
CA LEU A 163 2.75 -12.07 -14.46
C LEU A 163 3.91 -11.07 -14.33
N VAL A 164 4.09 -10.46 -13.17
CA VAL A 164 5.22 -9.53 -12.94
C VAL A 164 6.56 -10.24 -13.15
N TRP A 165 6.71 -11.45 -12.62
CA TRP A 165 7.92 -12.23 -12.84
C TRP A 165 8.16 -12.52 -14.32
N LEU A 166 7.16 -13.01 -15.04
CA LEU A 166 7.29 -13.37 -16.46
C LEU A 166 7.61 -12.16 -17.35
N PHE A 167 7.06 -10.99 -17.06
CA PHE A 167 7.23 -9.81 -17.89
C PHE A 167 8.47 -8.98 -17.56
N TYR A 168 8.92 -8.99 -16.29
CA TYR A 168 9.94 -8.06 -15.82
C TYR A 168 11.21 -8.72 -15.25
N ALA A 169 11.26 -10.02 -15.02
CA ALA A 169 12.45 -10.68 -14.47
C ALA A 169 13.62 -10.78 -15.44
N GLY A 170 13.42 -10.49 -16.72
CA GLY A 170 14.43 -10.50 -17.76
C GLY A 170 14.94 -9.12 -18.17
N LEU A 171 14.47 -8.06 -17.49
CA LEU A 171 14.96 -6.69 -17.66
C LEU A 171 16.09 -6.44 -16.67
#